data_437102189036e1334ed8b1724037c7d2
#
_entry.id   437102189036e1334ed8b1724037c7d2
#
_cell.length_a   1.000
_cell.length_b   1.000
_cell.length_c   1.000
_cell.angle_alpha   90.00
_cell.angle_beta   90.00
_cell.angle_gamma   90.00
#
_symmetry.space_group_name_H-M   'P 1'
#
loop_
_entity.id
_entity.type
_entity.pdbx_description
1 polymer ?
#
loop_
_entity_poly.entity_id
_entity_poly.type
_entity_poly.pdbx_seq_one_letter_code
_entity_poly.pdbx_strand_id
1 'polypeptide(L)'
;MPAAAKFDPPKDGFAAAKNLLIAFAAIFICASSFATTKGLNQITTPDLQPEGDFSLSLQIQDKRIANPYEIQTELGLSNWAEVAVFKGFDPNELIFATELGLLTKEPYLLSVGFTNWSPHSNVDPQPFIEAGYYTEHHKVIVGAIHAGYKNEAILGYAYDFNKTWRVQVDWQSGSENSSTIGFTCNLTRDFQFNPALYVSNGPKHDLFGYIVFTYTFHLWGNKKEPEGGSPK
;
A
#
# COMPACT_ATOMS: atom_id res chain seq x y z
N MET A 1 -5.89 -67.47 14.06
CA MET A 1 -6.01 -66.25 13.28
C MET A 1 -5.99 -65.07 14.25
N PRO A 2 -4.99 -64.16 14.20
CA PRO A 2 -4.99 -62.99 15.06
C PRO A 2 -5.87 -61.90 14.45
N ALA A 3 -6.64 -61.25 15.32
CA ALA A 3 -7.57 -60.15 14.98
C ALA A 3 -6.77 -58.90 14.50
N ALA A 4 -7.28 -58.30 13.41
CA ALA A 4 -6.72 -57.06 12.91
C ALA A 4 -7.01 -55.90 13.86
N ALA A 5 -5.94 -55.20 14.30
CA ALA A 5 -6.05 -53.98 15.09
C ALA A 5 -6.64 -52.86 14.24
N LYS A 6 -7.76 -52.26 14.69
CA LYS A 6 -8.31 -51.05 14.12
C LYS A 6 -7.37 -49.87 14.43
N PHE A 7 -6.90 -49.22 13.38
CA PHE A 7 -6.16 -47.98 13.49
C PHE A 7 -7.17 -46.83 13.58
N ASP A 8 -7.30 -46.24 14.75
CA ASP A 8 -8.06 -44.97 14.91
C ASP A 8 -7.11 -43.82 14.59
N PRO A 9 -7.47 -42.91 13.66
CA PRO A 9 -6.65 -41.74 13.36
C PRO A 9 -6.68 -40.76 14.54
N PRO A 10 -5.55 -40.09 14.84
CA PRO A 10 -5.48 -39.14 15.97
C PRO A 10 -6.43 -37.97 15.75
N LYS A 11 -7.36 -37.79 16.69
CA LYS A 11 -8.38 -36.72 16.70
C LYS A 11 -7.81 -35.33 16.96
N ASP A 12 -6.52 -35.26 17.29
CA ASP A 12 -5.88 -34.00 17.76
C ASP A 12 -5.35 -33.10 16.65
N GLY A 13 -5.21 -33.59 15.43
CA GLY A 13 -4.70 -32.83 14.29
C GLY A 13 -5.62 -31.66 13.87
N PHE A 14 -6.94 -31.85 13.98
CA PHE A 14 -7.92 -30.82 13.59
C PHE A 14 -8.00 -29.68 14.61
N ALA A 15 -7.83 -29.97 15.89
CA ALA A 15 -7.80 -28.98 16.96
C ALA A 15 -6.52 -28.10 16.88
N ALA A 16 -5.38 -28.72 16.58
CA ALA A 16 -4.12 -27.99 16.39
C ALA A 16 -4.14 -27.06 15.18
N ALA A 17 -4.70 -27.51 14.04
CA ALA A 17 -4.86 -26.69 12.86
C ALA A 17 -5.81 -25.51 13.06
N LYS A 18 -6.94 -25.73 13.76
CA LYS A 18 -7.89 -24.68 14.13
C LYS A 18 -7.29 -23.65 15.08
N ASN A 19 -6.53 -24.09 16.07
CA ASN A 19 -5.83 -23.21 17.01
C ASN A 19 -4.69 -22.44 16.33
N LEU A 20 -4.00 -23.05 15.36
CA LEU A 20 -2.99 -22.39 14.53
C LEU A 20 -3.63 -21.32 13.63
N LEU A 21 -4.78 -21.60 13.03
CA LEU A 21 -5.53 -20.64 12.23
C LEU A 21 -6.07 -19.45 13.06
N ILE A 22 -6.55 -19.73 14.28
CA ILE A 22 -7.00 -18.71 15.24
C ILE A 22 -5.80 -17.91 15.76
N ALA A 23 -4.66 -18.55 16.04
CA ALA A 23 -3.42 -17.88 16.41
C ALA A 23 -2.87 -17.03 15.24
N PHE A 24 -2.94 -17.51 14.00
CA PHE A 24 -2.60 -16.74 12.81
C PHE A 24 -3.53 -15.52 12.65
N ALA A 25 -4.85 -15.70 12.85
CA ALA A 25 -5.80 -14.60 12.84
C ALA A 25 -5.63 -13.61 14.02
N ALA A 26 -5.14 -14.08 15.17
CA ALA A 26 -4.89 -13.24 16.35
C ALA A 26 -3.56 -12.48 16.30
N ILE A 27 -2.57 -12.93 15.50
CA ILE A 27 -1.30 -12.24 15.26
C ILE A 27 -1.51 -10.97 14.40
N PHE A 28 -2.66 -10.86 13.70
CA PHE A 28 -3.01 -9.70 12.88
C PHE A 28 -3.58 -8.50 13.66
N ILE A 29 -3.47 -8.48 14.99
CA ILE A 29 -4.01 -7.39 15.77
C ILE A 29 -2.88 -6.74 16.58
N CYS A 30 -2.09 -5.88 15.99
CA CYS A 30 -1.34 -4.76 16.61
C CYS A 30 -0.24 -4.14 15.73
N ALA A 31 -0.35 -2.87 15.40
CA ALA A 31 0.73 -1.87 15.19
C ALA A 31 0.44 -0.68 14.27
N SER A 32 1.10 0.43 14.36
CA SER A 32 0.82 1.71 13.70
C SER A 32 1.90 2.25 12.75
N SER A 33 1.57 3.25 11.98
CA SER A 33 2.22 3.60 10.75
C SER A 33 2.26 5.06 10.36
N PHE A 34 2.95 5.28 9.26
CA PHE A 34 2.66 6.37 8.32
C PHE A 34 2.01 5.80 7.07
N ALA A 35 1.07 6.58 6.51
CA ALA A 35 0.19 6.05 5.51
C ALA A 35 0.10 7.01 4.35
N THR A 36 0.30 6.48 3.16
CA THR A 36 0.01 7.18 1.91
C THR A 36 -1.31 6.65 1.35
N THR A 37 -2.06 7.50 0.67
CA THR A 37 -2.97 7.04 -0.38
C THR A 37 -2.20 6.15 -1.36
N LYS A 38 -2.82 5.58 -2.36
CA LYS A 38 -2.15 4.73 -3.34
C LYS A 38 -0.77 5.30 -3.72
N GLY A 39 0.26 4.48 -3.71
CA GLY A 39 1.64 4.96 -3.83
C GLY A 39 2.61 3.98 -4.46
N LEU A 40 3.86 4.45 -4.61
CA LEU A 40 4.99 3.58 -4.93
C LEU A 40 5.45 2.84 -3.67
N ASN A 41 6.65 3.12 -3.17
CA ASN A 41 7.14 2.49 -1.95
C ASN A 41 6.94 3.42 -0.73
N GLN A 42 7.24 4.71 -0.87
CA GLN A 42 7.17 5.71 0.20
C GLN A 42 6.26 6.87 -0.15
N ILE A 43 6.20 7.26 -1.42
CA ILE A 43 5.45 8.43 -1.87
C ILE A 43 4.06 8.05 -2.39
N THR A 44 3.12 8.98 -2.30
CA THR A 44 1.82 8.95 -3.00
C THR A 44 2.03 8.96 -4.52
N THR A 45 0.98 8.66 -5.28
CA THR A 45 0.98 8.75 -6.75
C THR A 45 -0.33 9.35 -7.24
N PRO A 46 -0.31 10.20 -8.30
CA PRO A 46 -1.50 10.93 -8.75
C PRO A 46 -2.53 10.07 -9.49
N ASP A 47 -2.37 8.75 -9.54
CA ASP A 47 -3.34 7.81 -10.08
C ASP A 47 -4.26 7.30 -8.96
N LEU A 48 -5.43 7.86 -8.86
CA LEU A 48 -6.42 7.55 -7.83
C LEU A 48 -6.93 6.10 -7.89
N GLN A 49 -7.41 5.63 -6.75
CA GLN A 49 -8.16 4.38 -6.68
C GLN A 49 -9.43 4.49 -7.55
N PRO A 50 -9.71 3.52 -8.44
CA PRO A 50 -10.91 3.55 -9.28
C PRO A 50 -12.19 3.66 -8.46
N GLU A 51 -13.19 4.35 -9.00
CA GLU A 51 -14.49 4.51 -8.35
C GLU A 51 -15.10 3.15 -7.97
N GLY A 52 -15.44 2.99 -6.70
CA GLY A 52 -16.02 1.76 -6.15
C GLY A 52 -15.01 0.66 -5.83
N ASP A 53 -13.73 0.86 -6.11
CA ASP A 53 -12.69 -0.05 -5.66
C ASP A 53 -12.31 0.26 -4.21
N PHE A 54 -12.28 -0.78 -3.38
CA PHE A 54 -11.86 -0.74 -2.00
C PHE A 54 -10.65 -1.65 -1.82
N SER A 55 -9.52 -1.10 -1.43
CA SER A 55 -8.32 -1.86 -1.14
C SER A 55 -8.11 -2.04 0.36
N LEU A 56 -7.73 -3.25 0.73
CA LEU A 56 -7.30 -3.60 2.08
C LEU A 56 -5.85 -4.07 2.01
N SER A 57 -4.96 -3.37 2.69
CA SER A 57 -3.54 -3.70 2.72
C SER A 57 -3.08 -4.05 4.13
N LEU A 58 -2.15 -5.01 4.19
CA LEU A 58 -1.36 -5.29 5.37
C LEU A 58 0.09 -4.92 5.07
N GLN A 59 0.63 -3.97 5.82
CA GLN A 59 2.02 -3.54 5.75
C GLN A 59 2.81 -4.06 6.94
N ILE A 60 4.01 -4.58 6.67
CA ILE A 60 4.99 -5.00 7.68
C ILE A 60 6.29 -4.29 7.34
N GLN A 61 6.84 -3.54 8.29
CA GLN A 61 8.02 -2.72 8.02
C GLN A 61 8.94 -2.60 9.23
N ASP A 62 10.18 -2.16 8.97
CA ASP A 62 11.10 -1.81 10.05
C ASP A 62 10.56 -0.60 10.82
N LYS A 63 10.59 -0.68 12.16
CA LYS A 63 10.10 0.39 13.06
C LYS A 63 10.84 1.73 12.91
N ARG A 64 11.96 1.76 12.19
CA ARG A 64 12.70 2.98 11.87
C ARG A 64 12.10 3.72 10.66
N ILE A 65 11.32 3.03 9.83
CA ILE A 65 10.53 3.66 8.76
C ILE A 65 9.32 4.35 9.39
N ALA A 66 8.54 3.56 10.09
CA ALA A 66 7.34 3.97 10.81
C ALA A 66 6.90 2.82 11.72
N ASN A 67 5.60 2.69 11.96
CA ASN A 67 5.09 1.58 12.74
C ASN A 67 5.30 0.22 12.07
N PRO A 68 5.78 -0.81 12.81
CA PRO A 68 6.22 -2.06 12.23
C PRO A 68 5.13 -2.87 11.54
N TYR A 69 3.86 -2.61 11.81
CA TYR A 69 2.76 -3.30 11.13
C TYR A 69 1.56 -2.36 10.98
N GLU A 70 0.82 -2.42 9.91
CA GLU A 70 -0.27 -1.53 9.60
C GLU A 70 -1.36 -2.20 8.80
N ILE A 71 -2.62 -1.83 9.07
CA ILE A 71 -3.72 -2.09 8.17
C ILE A 71 -4.07 -0.77 7.48
N GLN A 72 -4.06 -0.81 6.17
CA GLN A 72 -4.44 0.33 5.31
C GLN A 72 -5.72 -0.02 4.58
N THR A 73 -6.60 0.95 4.46
CA THR A 73 -7.82 0.85 3.64
C THR A 73 -7.93 2.07 2.75
N GLU A 74 -8.21 1.85 1.48
CA GLU A 74 -8.40 2.92 0.51
C GLU A 74 -9.68 2.69 -0.26
N LEU A 75 -10.41 3.76 -0.56
CA LEU A 75 -11.68 3.72 -1.28
C LEU A 75 -11.74 4.82 -2.33
N GLY A 76 -11.88 4.41 -3.59
CA GLY A 76 -12.24 5.31 -4.69
C GLY A 76 -13.67 5.75 -4.56
N LEU A 77 -13.89 7.03 -4.20
CA LEU A 77 -15.23 7.61 -4.06
C LEU A 77 -15.81 7.99 -5.43
N SER A 78 -14.98 8.40 -6.34
CA SER A 78 -15.30 8.80 -7.71
C SER A 78 -14.05 8.76 -8.58
N ASN A 79 -14.18 9.04 -9.88
CA ASN A 79 -13.04 9.12 -10.80
C ASN A 79 -12.08 10.30 -10.52
N TRP A 80 -12.35 11.12 -9.51
CA TRP A 80 -11.55 12.29 -9.14
C TRP A 80 -11.30 12.44 -7.64
N ALA A 81 -11.74 11.48 -6.81
CA ALA A 81 -11.56 11.56 -5.36
C ALA A 81 -11.41 10.18 -4.72
N GLU A 82 -10.46 10.07 -3.80
CA GLU A 82 -10.29 8.91 -2.94
C GLU A 82 -10.08 9.31 -1.48
N VAL A 83 -10.32 8.35 -0.60
CA VAL A 83 -10.04 8.47 0.83
C VAL A 83 -9.31 7.24 1.30
N ALA A 84 -8.44 7.41 2.29
CA ALA A 84 -7.75 6.32 2.93
C ALA A 84 -7.81 6.43 4.45
N VAL A 85 -7.83 5.28 5.10
CA VAL A 85 -7.78 5.15 6.56
C VAL A 85 -6.74 4.09 6.90
N PHE A 86 -5.85 4.46 7.79
CA PHE A 86 -4.74 3.65 8.21
C PHE A 86 -4.81 3.42 9.70
N LYS A 87 -4.74 2.18 10.07
CA LYS A 87 -4.75 1.78 11.46
C LYS A 87 -3.41 1.21 11.85
N GLY A 88 -2.77 1.97 12.65
CA GLY A 88 -1.60 1.56 13.35
C GLY A 88 -1.87 1.10 14.79
N PHE A 89 -0.92 0.39 15.43
CA PHE A 89 -1.15 -0.19 16.74
C PHE A 89 0.03 -0.07 17.74
N ASP A 90 1.24 0.27 17.31
CA ASP A 90 2.38 0.55 18.21
C ASP A 90 3.24 1.73 17.72
N PRO A 91 2.87 2.97 18.09
CA PRO A 91 1.74 3.43 18.90
C PRO A 91 0.38 3.13 18.26
N ASN A 92 -0.68 3.05 19.10
CA ASN A 92 -2.05 2.89 18.62
C ASN A 92 -2.55 4.17 17.99
N GLU A 93 -2.65 4.20 16.65
CA GLU A 93 -2.91 5.39 15.87
C GLU A 93 -3.98 5.13 14.81
N LEU A 94 -4.75 6.16 14.48
CA LEU A 94 -5.69 6.15 13.36
C LEU A 94 -5.39 7.38 12.52
N ILE A 95 -5.01 7.17 11.27
CA ILE A 95 -4.61 8.21 10.33
C ILE A 95 -5.57 8.21 9.15
N PHE A 96 -5.87 9.39 8.66
CA PHE A 96 -6.71 9.63 7.49
C PHE A 96 -5.90 10.34 6.41
N ALA A 97 -6.22 10.01 5.17
CA ALA A 97 -5.71 10.70 4.00
C ALA A 97 -6.83 10.88 2.98
N THR A 98 -6.69 11.86 2.11
CA THR A 98 -7.56 12.03 0.94
C THR A 98 -6.77 12.61 -0.20
N GLU A 99 -7.18 12.25 -1.42
CA GLU A 99 -6.59 12.74 -2.64
C GLU A 99 -7.68 13.13 -3.64
N LEU A 100 -7.46 14.25 -4.33
CA LEU A 100 -8.33 14.82 -5.35
C LEU A 100 -7.56 14.94 -6.66
N GLY A 101 -8.00 14.25 -7.69
CA GLY A 101 -7.47 14.36 -9.04
C GLY A 101 -7.98 15.62 -9.73
N LEU A 102 -7.06 16.52 -10.03
CA LEU A 102 -7.31 17.73 -10.82
C LEU A 102 -7.22 17.45 -12.31
N LEU A 103 -6.36 16.50 -12.69
CA LEU A 103 -6.24 15.96 -14.02
C LEU A 103 -6.07 14.44 -13.90
N THR A 104 -7.07 13.68 -14.34
CA THR A 104 -7.17 12.23 -14.12
C THR A 104 -7.05 11.41 -15.40
N LYS A 105 -6.58 12.04 -16.50
CA LYS A 105 -6.49 11.39 -17.81
C LYS A 105 -5.04 11.28 -18.26
N GLU A 106 -4.58 10.05 -18.41
CA GLU A 106 -3.27 9.76 -19.00
C GLU A 106 -3.07 10.45 -20.38
N PRO A 107 -1.84 10.83 -20.73
CA PRO A 107 -0.61 10.52 -20.03
C PRO A 107 -0.25 11.49 -18.89
N TYR A 108 -1.01 12.57 -18.68
CA TYR A 108 -0.71 13.58 -17.66
C TYR A 108 -1.73 13.51 -16.54
N LEU A 109 -1.23 13.34 -15.34
CA LEU A 109 -2.02 13.33 -14.11
C LEU A 109 -1.60 14.49 -13.21
N LEU A 110 -2.53 15.01 -12.43
CA LEU A 110 -2.27 16.02 -11.41
C LEU A 110 -3.24 15.81 -10.26
N SER A 111 -2.71 15.75 -9.07
CA SER A 111 -3.52 15.60 -7.85
C SER A 111 -3.07 16.53 -6.74
N VAL A 112 -3.94 16.72 -5.78
CA VAL A 112 -3.69 17.38 -4.50
C VAL A 112 -4.37 16.61 -3.40
N GLY A 113 -3.80 16.62 -2.22
CA GLY A 113 -4.39 15.91 -1.09
C GLY A 113 -3.75 16.28 0.23
N PHE A 114 -4.09 15.51 1.22
CA PHE A 114 -3.36 15.50 2.48
C PHE A 114 -3.27 14.07 3.01
N THR A 115 -2.20 13.80 3.73
CA THR A 115 -1.99 12.57 4.49
C THR A 115 -1.69 12.91 5.95
N ASN A 116 -1.52 11.89 6.79
CA ASN A 116 -1.13 12.00 8.20
C ASN A 116 -2.09 12.83 9.09
N TRP A 117 -3.36 12.99 8.74
CA TRP A 117 -4.30 13.60 9.64
C TRP A 117 -4.83 12.59 10.67
N SER A 118 -4.73 12.92 11.95
CA SER A 118 -5.25 12.09 13.04
C SER A 118 -6.04 12.94 14.03
N PRO A 119 -7.26 12.52 14.45
CA PRO A 119 -8.04 13.22 15.47
C PRO A 119 -7.51 12.99 16.88
N HIS A 120 -6.58 12.06 17.09
CA HIS A 120 -6.14 11.60 18.40
C HIS A 120 -4.64 11.70 18.66
N SER A 121 -3.87 12.12 17.67
CA SER A 121 -2.43 12.31 17.78
C SER A 121 -2.04 13.73 17.40
N ASN A 122 -0.88 14.20 17.90
CA ASN A 122 -0.29 15.48 17.51
C ASN A 122 0.43 15.39 16.16
N VAL A 123 -0.05 14.56 15.25
CA VAL A 123 0.49 14.44 13.90
C VAL A 123 -0.13 15.53 13.05
N ASP A 124 0.72 16.39 12.49
CA ASP A 124 0.27 17.45 11.60
C ASP A 124 -0.15 16.87 10.24
N PRO A 125 -1.32 17.30 9.70
CA PRO A 125 -1.70 16.97 8.34
C PRO A 125 -0.60 17.41 7.36
N GLN A 126 -0.28 16.56 6.41
CA GLN A 126 0.73 16.83 5.40
C GLN A 126 0.05 17.04 4.03
N PRO A 127 -0.31 18.28 3.66
CA PRO A 127 -0.84 18.56 2.33
C PRO A 127 0.24 18.34 1.27
N PHE A 128 -0.18 17.83 0.12
CA PHE A 128 0.71 17.55 -1.01
C PHE A 128 0.10 17.97 -2.35
N ILE A 129 0.96 18.09 -3.34
CA ILE A 129 0.63 18.24 -4.76
C ILE A 129 1.56 17.34 -5.57
N GLU A 130 1.00 16.60 -6.51
CA GLU A 130 1.75 15.67 -7.35
C GLU A 130 1.31 15.75 -8.80
N ALA A 131 2.30 15.60 -9.69
CA ALA A 131 2.08 15.46 -11.12
C ALA A 131 2.72 14.16 -11.63
N GLY A 132 2.04 13.49 -12.55
CA GLY A 132 2.49 12.25 -13.16
C GLY A 132 2.50 12.32 -14.69
N TYR A 133 3.49 11.66 -15.27
CA TYR A 133 3.50 11.33 -16.70
C TYR A 133 3.55 9.82 -16.87
N TYR A 134 2.44 9.26 -17.35
CA TYR A 134 2.22 7.82 -17.43
C TYR A 134 2.09 7.37 -18.87
N THR A 135 2.78 6.30 -19.20
CA THR A 135 2.69 5.58 -20.46
C THR A 135 2.40 4.11 -20.19
N GLU A 136 2.31 3.28 -21.23
CA GLU A 136 2.08 1.84 -21.08
C GLU A 136 3.09 1.15 -20.15
N HIS A 137 4.35 1.60 -20.16
CA HIS A 137 5.41 0.97 -19.37
C HIS A 137 6.05 1.88 -18.32
N HIS A 138 5.94 3.20 -18.46
CA HIS A 138 6.67 4.15 -17.61
C HIS A 138 5.72 5.04 -16.83
N LYS A 139 6.02 5.20 -15.55
CA LYS A 139 5.39 6.21 -14.69
C LYS A 139 6.49 7.09 -14.11
N VAL A 140 6.38 8.38 -14.32
CA VAL A 140 7.25 9.40 -13.72
C VAL A 140 6.39 10.27 -12.83
N ILE A 141 6.79 10.46 -11.59
CA ILE A 141 6.05 11.26 -10.60
C ILE A 141 6.99 12.33 -10.07
N VAL A 142 6.46 13.55 -9.94
CA VAL A 142 7.11 14.67 -9.28
C VAL A 142 6.10 15.40 -8.40
N GLY A 143 6.51 15.87 -7.25
CA GLY A 143 5.58 16.53 -6.34
C GLY A 143 6.27 17.26 -5.20
N ALA A 144 5.45 17.80 -4.34
CA ALA A 144 5.86 18.40 -3.08
C ALA A 144 4.86 18.08 -1.99
N ILE A 145 5.35 17.85 -0.78
CA ILE A 145 4.59 17.64 0.44
C ILE A 145 5.04 18.64 1.50
N HIS A 146 4.09 19.18 2.26
CA HIS A 146 4.40 20.03 3.40
C HIS A 146 4.40 19.18 4.67
N ALA A 147 5.59 18.85 5.19
CA ALA A 147 5.78 18.00 6.36
C ALA A 147 6.16 18.86 7.57
N GLY A 148 5.20 19.04 8.47
CA GLY A 148 5.37 19.84 9.68
C GLY A 148 5.66 21.32 9.36
N TYR A 149 6.94 21.72 9.34
CA TYR A 149 7.37 23.11 9.14
C TYR A 149 8.15 23.34 7.83
N LYS A 150 8.27 22.36 6.96
CA LYS A 150 9.05 22.43 5.72
C LYS A 150 8.35 21.81 4.53
N ASN A 151 8.74 22.27 3.35
CA ASN A 151 8.34 21.66 2.10
C ASN A 151 9.41 20.66 1.66
N GLU A 152 8.96 19.49 1.24
CA GLU A 152 9.78 18.40 0.78
C GLU A 152 9.41 18.04 -0.66
N ALA A 153 10.42 17.77 -1.48
CA ALA A 153 10.21 17.30 -2.84
C ALA A 153 9.95 15.80 -2.85
N ILE A 154 9.10 15.37 -3.77
CA ILE A 154 8.78 13.97 -4.05
C ILE A 154 9.20 13.67 -5.49
N LEU A 155 9.90 12.56 -5.68
CA LEU A 155 10.26 12.04 -7.00
C LEU A 155 10.01 10.54 -7.03
N GLY A 156 9.39 10.07 -8.11
CA GLY A 156 9.12 8.65 -8.30
C GLY A 156 9.27 8.21 -9.75
N TYR A 157 9.67 6.97 -9.91
CA TYR A 157 9.69 6.29 -11.21
C TYR A 157 9.29 4.84 -11.05
N ALA A 158 8.43 4.37 -11.94
CA ALA A 158 8.10 2.96 -12.04
C ALA A 158 8.16 2.48 -13.49
N TYR A 159 8.54 1.21 -13.65
CA TYR A 159 8.58 0.53 -14.94
C TYR A 159 7.77 -0.76 -14.88
N ASP A 160 6.73 -0.83 -15.69
CA ASP A 160 5.89 -2.02 -15.85
C ASP A 160 6.51 -2.95 -16.92
N PHE A 161 7.14 -4.04 -16.51
CA PHE A 161 7.64 -5.08 -17.44
C PHE A 161 6.48 -5.76 -18.18
N ASN A 162 5.39 -5.98 -17.46
CA ASN A 162 4.14 -6.57 -17.94
C ASN A 162 3.04 -6.34 -16.87
N LYS A 163 1.86 -6.93 -17.06
CA LYS A 163 0.73 -6.81 -16.12
C LYS A 163 0.99 -7.39 -14.72
N THR A 164 2.02 -8.24 -14.58
CA THR A 164 2.34 -8.93 -13.32
C THR A 164 3.46 -8.23 -12.55
N TRP A 165 4.47 -7.69 -13.24
CA TRP A 165 5.69 -7.21 -12.61
C TRP A 165 5.96 -5.74 -12.91
N ARG A 166 6.18 -4.97 -11.85
CA ARG A 166 6.66 -3.59 -11.85
C ARG A 166 7.89 -3.48 -10.98
N VAL A 167 8.90 -2.74 -11.41
CA VAL A 167 9.96 -2.22 -10.54
C VAL A 167 9.70 -0.74 -10.29
N GLN A 168 10.04 -0.26 -9.10
CA GLN A 168 9.79 1.12 -8.73
C GLN A 168 10.85 1.65 -7.78
N VAL A 169 11.16 2.94 -7.95
CA VAL A 169 12.07 3.70 -7.11
C VAL A 169 11.40 5.02 -6.77
N ASP A 170 11.60 5.49 -5.57
CA ASP A 170 11.13 6.82 -5.17
C ASP A 170 12.05 7.46 -4.13
N TRP A 171 11.87 8.75 -3.98
CA TRP A 171 12.65 9.56 -3.08
C TRP A 171 11.79 10.73 -2.57
N GLN A 172 11.86 10.97 -1.29
CA GLN A 172 11.35 12.16 -0.63
C GLN A 172 12.51 12.91 0.01
N SER A 173 12.60 14.20 -0.21
CA SER A 173 13.68 15.02 0.36
C SER A 173 13.57 15.13 1.88
N GLY A 174 14.70 15.44 2.53
CA GLY A 174 14.79 15.54 3.99
C GLY A 174 15.64 14.41 4.57
N SER A 175 16.38 14.72 5.62
CA SER A 175 17.28 13.74 6.29
C SER A 175 16.54 12.65 7.06
N GLU A 176 15.29 12.88 7.39
CA GLU A 176 14.35 11.96 8.04
C GLU A 176 13.66 11.01 7.07
N ASN A 177 13.72 11.29 5.77
CA ASN A 177 13.13 10.49 4.72
C ASN A 177 14.16 9.55 4.07
N SER A 178 13.74 8.86 3.02
CA SER A 178 14.52 7.80 2.39
C SER A 178 14.52 7.90 0.87
N SER A 179 15.47 7.22 0.26
CA SER A 179 15.42 6.75 -1.11
C SER A 179 15.00 5.28 -1.10
N THR A 180 14.15 4.86 -2.00
CA THR A 180 13.60 3.51 -1.99
C THR A 180 13.80 2.80 -3.31
N ILE A 181 13.85 1.49 -3.25
CA ILE A 181 13.74 0.60 -4.41
C ILE A 181 12.88 -0.60 -4.04
N GLY A 182 11.89 -0.89 -4.85
CA GLY A 182 10.98 -2.01 -4.64
C GLY A 182 10.47 -2.60 -5.94
N PHE A 183 9.67 -3.62 -5.81
CA PHE A 183 8.90 -4.14 -6.91
C PHE A 183 7.48 -4.46 -6.48
N THR A 184 6.56 -4.43 -7.44
CA THR A 184 5.19 -4.89 -7.27
C THR A 184 4.99 -6.16 -8.09
N CYS A 185 4.39 -7.17 -7.47
CA CYS A 185 3.94 -8.38 -8.13
C CYS A 185 2.42 -8.52 -7.99
N ASN A 186 1.69 -8.42 -9.10
CA ASN A 186 0.27 -8.72 -9.16
C ASN A 186 0.10 -10.24 -9.24
N LEU A 187 -0.09 -10.91 -8.09
CA LEU A 187 -0.26 -12.35 -7.99
C LEU A 187 -1.57 -12.82 -8.61
N THR A 188 -2.60 -12.01 -8.51
CA THR A 188 -3.87 -12.15 -9.24
C THR A 188 -4.32 -10.77 -9.73
N ARG A 189 -5.50 -10.66 -10.34
CA ARG A 189 -6.10 -9.39 -10.70
C ARG A 189 -6.30 -8.46 -9.48
N ASP A 190 -6.63 -9.04 -8.35
CA ASP A 190 -7.10 -8.33 -7.17
C ASP A 190 -6.13 -8.44 -5.99
N PHE A 191 -5.07 -9.26 -6.09
CA PHE A 191 -4.10 -9.47 -5.03
C PHE A 191 -2.68 -9.10 -5.47
N GLN A 192 -2.09 -8.20 -4.72
CA GLN A 192 -0.80 -7.58 -5.00
C GLN A 192 0.16 -7.78 -3.80
N PHE A 193 1.44 -7.90 -4.11
CA PHE A 193 2.55 -7.99 -3.18
C PHE A 193 3.61 -6.97 -3.56
N ASN A 194 4.03 -6.14 -2.59
CA ASN A 194 5.03 -5.09 -2.82
C ASN A 194 6.07 -5.07 -1.69
N PRO A 195 7.25 -5.65 -1.87
CA PRO A 195 8.41 -5.46 -1.00
C PRO A 195 9.28 -4.31 -1.48
N ALA A 196 9.90 -3.58 -0.54
CA ALA A 196 10.91 -2.58 -0.86
C ALA A 196 12.01 -2.46 0.18
N LEU A 197 13.13 -1.92 -0.28
CA LEU A 197 14.26 -1.50 0.54
C LEU A 197 14.29 0.02 0.58
N TYR A 198 14.60 0.56 1.75
CA TYR A 198 14.74 1.97 2.06
C TYR A 198 16.16 2.27 2.47
N VAL A 199 16.74 3.30 1.92
CA VAL A 199 18.01 3.87 2.33
C VAL A 199 17.74 5.25 2.90
N SER A 200 17.97 5.44 4.19
CA SER A 200 17.80 6.73 4.86
C SER A 200 18.63 7.83 4.18
N ASN A 201 18.03 9.00 3.97
CA ASN A 201 18.75 10.19 3.49
C ASN A 201 19.64 10.82 4.58
N GLY A 202 19.51 10.38 5.82
CA GLY A 202 20.36 10.82 6.93
C GLY A 202 21.82 10.38 6.77
N PRO A 203 22.75 10.95 7.54
CA PRO A 203 24.19 10.77 7.36
C PRO A 203 24.68 9.33 7.57
N LYS A 204 23.87 8.46 8.18
CA LYS A 204 24.23 7.05 8.40
C LYS A 204 23.86 6.15 7.23
N HIS A 205 22.96 6.60 6.34
CA HIS A 205 22.42 5.80 5.22
C HIS A 205 21.95 4.41 5.67
N ASP A 206 21.22 4.35 6.79
CA ASP A 206 20.70 3.09 7.33
C ASP A 206 19.79 2.41 6.31
N LEU A 207 19.87 1.08 6.24
CA LEU A 207 19.06 0.25 5.36
C LEU A 207 17.90 -0.35 6.15
N PHE A 208 16.68 -0.25 5.59
CA PHE A 208 15.45 -0.80 6.14
C PHE A 208 14.71 -1.60 5.09
N GLY A 209 13.66 -2.31 5.50
CA GLY A 209 12.79 -2.99 4.57
C GLY A 209 11.32 -2.90 4.95
N TYR A 210 10.45 -3.01 3.96
CA TYR A 210 9.03 -3.17 4.16
C TYR A 210 8.44 -4.15 3.15
N ILE A 211 7.27 -4.66 3.49
CA ILE A 211 6.46 -5.56 2.66
C ILE A 211 5.00 -5.15 2.81
N VAL A 212 4.29 -5.01 1.70
CA VAL A 212 2.85 -4.79 1.67
C VAL A 212 2.16 -5.90 0.89
N PHE A 213 1.04 -6.36 1.43
CA PHE A 213 0.08 -7.23 0.77
C PHE A 213 -1.22 -6.47 0.62
N THR A 214 -1.73 -6.34 -0.60
CA THR A 214 -2.96 -5.60 -0.89
C THR A 214 -3.97 -6.51 -1.58
N TYR A 215 -5.22 -6.47 -1.12
CA TYR A 215 -6.35 -7.07 -1.80
C TYR A 215 -7.38 -6.00 -2.15
N THR A 216 -7.84 -5.98 -3.41
CA THR A 216 -8.80 -5.00 -3.91
C THR A 216 -10.17 -5.65 -4.12
N PHE A 217 -11.21 -5.06 -3.55
CA PHE A 217 -12.61 -5.41 -3.70
C PHE A 217 -13.29 -4.41 -4.63
N HIS A 218 -14.09 -4.89 -5.56
CA HIS A 218 -14.89 -4.06 -6.48
C HIS A 218 -16.32 -3.93 -5.93
N LEU A 219 -16.61 -2.89 -5.14
CA LEU A 219 -17.86 -2.73 -4.40
C LEU A 219 -18.99 -2.22 -5.30
N TRP A 220 -18.70 -1.21 -6.15
CA TRP A 220 -19.63 -0.63 -7.13
C TRP A 220 -18.84 -0.02 -8.29
N GLY A 221 -19.51 0.67 -9.20
CA GLY A 221 -18.90 1.25 -10.40
C GLY A 221 -19.07 0.36 -11.63
N ASN A 222 -18.66 0.83 -12.75
CA ASN A 222 -18.69 0.06 -13.99
C ASN A 222 -17.66 -1.08 -13.91
N LYS A 223 -18.12 -2.30 -13.68
CA LYS A 223 -17.30 -3.46 -13.97
C LYS A 223 -16.91 -3.35 -15.45
N LYS A 224 -15.67 -2.96 -15.74
CA LYS A 224 -15.13 -3.20 -17.08
C LYS A 224 -15.27 -4.68 -17.31
N GLU A 225 -16.20 -5.05 -18.20
CA GLU A 225 -16.30 -6.43 -18.64
C GLU A 225 -14.90 -6.89 -19.06
N PRO A 226 -14.48 -8.10 -18.68
CA PRO A 226 -13.25 -8.64 -19.19
C PRO A 226 -13.36 -8.54 -20.71
N GLU A 227 -12.43 -7.84 -21.35
CA GLU A 227 -12.35 -7.79 -22.81
C GLU A 227 -12.32 -9.24 -23.29
N GLY A 228 -13.48 -9.71 -23.68
CA GLY A 228 -13.69 -11.04 -24.18
C GLY A 228 -12.86 -11.18 -25.44
N GLY A 229 -11.76 -11.92 -25.32
CA GLY A 229 -10.99 -12.34 -26.46
C GLY A 229 -11.95 -13.04 -27.43
N SER A 230 -12.29 -12.37 -28.51
CA SER A 230 -12.95 -12.99 -29.65
C SER A 230 -12.02 -14.07 -30.20
N PRO A 231 -12.40 -15.32 -30.20
CA PRO A 231 -11.60 -16.35 -30.86
C PRO A 231 -11.64 -16.10 -32.37
N LYS A 232 -10.52 -15.87 -32.96
CA LYS A 232 -10.28 -16.06 -34.38
C LYS A 232 -9.13 -17.03 -34.57
#